data_76ad5401c181b70bcd5085448cf8b33c
#
_entry.id   76ad5401c181b70bcd5085448cf8b33c
#
_cell.length_a   1.000
_cell.length_b   1.000
_cell.length_c   1.000
_cell.angle_alpha   90.00
_cell.angle_beta   90.00
_cell.angle_gamma   90.00
#
_symmetry.space_group_name_H-M   'P 1'
#
loop_
_entity.id
_entity.type
_entity.pdbx_description
1 polymer ?
#
loop_
_entity_poly.entity_id
_entity_poly.type
_entity_poly.pdbx_seq_one_letter_code
_entity_poly.pdbx_strand_id
1 'polypeptide(L)'
;MKNFEGKVAVITGAGSGMGRELAIELAKSGANIALAEWNEDTLNETAELLKNYNVGVSKHLIDVSDKEAVFALPQKVIDEHGAVDMVFNNAGVALSQTVEESTDEDWDWGLGILLHGVINGTRAFLPHLKKDQKQQLLIPLLFLVFYLFPRNLFIM
;
A
#
# COMPACT_ATOMS: atom_id res chain seq x y z
N MET A 1 -1.26 0.98 -24.33
CA MET A 1 -1.22 0.76 -22.85
C MET A 1 0.06 -0.01 -22.52
N LYS A 2 0.77 0.32 -21.45
CA LYS A 2 1.90 -0.51 -21.01
C LYS A 2 1.32 -1.85 -20.56
N ASN A 3 1.87 -2.95 -21.07
CA ASN A 3 1.51 -4.30 -20.67
C ASN A 3 2.34 -4.65 -19.42
N PHE A 4 1.67 -5.00 -18.32
CA PHE A 4 2.32 -5.45 -17.08
C PHE A 4 2.22 -6.96 -16.90
N GLU A 5 1.98 -7.71 -17.98
CA GLU A 5 1.82 -9.16 -17.96
C GLU A 5 2.99 -9.86 -17.24
N GLY A 6 2.66 -10.65 -16.24
CA GLY A 6 3.61 -11.38 -15.40
C GLY A 6 4.41 -10.54 -14.42
N LYS A 7 4.24 -9.20 -14.37
CA LYS A 7 4.86 -8.34 -13.37
C LYS A 7 4.15 -8.47 -12.03
N VAL A 8 4.88 -8.31 -10.94
CA VAL A 8 4.34 -8.40 -9.58
C VAL A 8 4.30 -7.02 -8.93
N ALA A 9 3.11 -6.60 -8.54
CA ALA A 9 2.85 -5.33 -7.87
C ALA A 9 2.43 -5.55 -6.41
N VAL A 10 3.16 -4.95 -5.49
CA VAL A 10 2.80 -4.88 -4.06
C VAL A 10 2.12 -3.55 -3.79
N ILE A 11 0.96 -3.59 -3.13
CA ILE A 11 0.17 -2.39 -2.82
C ILE A 11 -0.20 -2.42 -1.35
N THR A 12 0.26 -1.43 -0.57
CA THR A 12 -0.18 -1.25 0.81
C THR A 12 -1.45 -0.40 0.87
N GLY A 13 -2.32 -0.65 1.84
CA GLY A 13 -3.64 -0.02 1.89
C GLY A 13 -4.53 -0.44 0.72
N ALA A 14 -4.42 -1.71 0.31
CA ALA A 14 -5.09 -2.25 -0.87
C ALA A 14 -6.57 -2.61 -0.63
N GLY A 15 -7.06 -2.48 0.59
CA GLY A 15 -8.41 -2.88 0.97
C GLY A 15 -9.50 -1.93 0.51
N SER A 16 -9.18 -0.66 0.22
CA SER A 16 -10.20 0.34 -0.14
C SER A 16 -9.63 1.49 -0.98
N GLY A 17 -10.50 2.38 -1.44
CA GLY A 17 -10.14 3.63 -2.09
C GLY A 17 -9.12 3.47 -3.23
N MET A 18 -8.11 4.33 -3.23
CA MET A 18 -7.09 4.36 -4.28
C MET A 18 -6.28 3.07 -4.39
N GLY A 19 -5.98 2.42 -3.25
CA GLY A 19 -5.22 1.16 -3.25
C GLY A 19 -5.98 0.02 -3.93
N ARG A 20 -7.29 -0.09 -3.66
CA ARG A 20 -8.18 -1.07 -4.32
C ARG A 20 -8.27 -0.80 -5.82
N GLU A 21 -8.54 0.43 -6.22
CA GLU A 21 -8.66 0.78 -7.66
C GLU A 21 -7.34 0.56 -8.39
N LEU A 22 -6.21 0.89 -7.78
CA LEU A 22 -4.89 0.63 -8.35
C LEU A 22 -4.65 -0.88 -8.55
N ALA A 23 -5.04 -1.70 -7.58
CA ALA A 23 -4.95 -3.16 -7.70
C ALA A 23 -5.77 -3.68 -8.87
N ILE A 24 -7.00 -3.18 -9.05
CA ILE A 24 -7.89 -3.54 -10.16
C ILE A 24 -7.29 -3.12 -11.50
N GLU A 25 -6.80 -1.89 -11.63
CA GLU A 25 -6.24 -1.39 -12.89
C GLU A 25 -4.95 -2.11 -13.30
N LEU A 26 -4.10 -2.45 -12.33
CA LEU A 26 -2.90 -3.25 -12.59
C LEU A 26 -3.24 -4.70 -12.98
N ALA A 27 -4.23 -5.30 -12.31
CA ALA A 27 -4.72 -6.64 -12.67
C ALA A 27 -5.33 -6.67 -14.09
N LYS A 28 -6.11 -5.65 -14.48
CA LYS A 28 -6.59 -5.46 -15.88
C LYS A 28 -5.45 -5.41 -16.89
N SER A 29 -4.29 -4.92 -16.47
CA SER A 29 -3.10 -4.79 -17.31
C SER A 29 -2.19 -6.02 -17.25
N GLY A 30 -2.63 -7.12 -16.59
CA GLY A 30 -1.95 -8.42 -16.54
C GLY A 30 -0.93 -8.57 -15.40
N ALA A 31 -0.87 -7.62 -14.46
CA ALA A 31 0.03 -7.76 -13.31
C ALA A 31 -0.52 -8.73 -12.27
N ASN A 32 0.35 -9.51 -11.65
CA ASN A 32 0.07 -10.23 -10.40
C ASN A 32 0.08 -9.24 -9.24
N ILE A 33 -0.82 -9.43 -8.27
CA ILE A 33 -1.07 -8.45 -7.22
C ILE A 33 -0.83 -9.06 -5.83
N ALA A 34 0.06 -8.45 -5.06
CA ALA A 34 0.21 -8.70 -3.63
C ALA A 34 -0.51 -7.58 -2.86
N LEU A 35 -1.66 -7.91 -2.29
CA LEU A 35 -2.48 -7.00 -1.50
C LEU A 35 -1.97 -6.99 -0.06
N ALA A 36 -1.58 -5.82 0.46
CA ALA A 36 -1.18 -5.64 1.86
C ALA A 36 -2.17 -4.65 2.53
N GLU A 37 -2.83 -5.10 3.59
CA GLU A 37 -3.91 -4.37 4.24
C GLU A 37 -4.00 -4.78 5.72
N TRP A 38 -4.37 -3.84 6.61
CA TRP A 38 -4.54 -4.10 8.03
C TRP A 38 -5.94 -4.63 8.38
N ASN A 39 -6.94 -4.33 7.56
CA ASN A 39 -8.32 -4.78 7.76
C ASN A 39 -8.59 -6.02 6.89
N GLU A 40 -8.88 -7.13 7.55
CA GLU A 40 -9.07 -8.44 6.90
C GLU A 40 -10.30 -8.46 5.98
N ASP A 41 -11.40 -7.82 6.38
CA ASP A 41 -12.63 -7.81 5.60
C ASP A 41 -12.42 -7.09 4.26
N THR A 42 -11.86 -5.88 4.29
CA THR A 42 -11.60 -5.09 3.08
C THR A 42 -10.52 -5.72 2.20
N LEU A 43 -9.53 -6.40 2.81
CA LEU A 43 -8.54 -7.20 2.09
C LEU A 43 -9.21 -8.33 1.30
N ASN A 44 -10.11 -9.07 1.96
CA ASN A 44 -10.86 -10.16 1.33
C ASN A 44 -11.80 -9.66 0.23
N GLU A 45 -12.50 -8.54 0.44
CA GLU A 45 -13.34 -7.91 -0.59
C GLU A 45 -12.53 -7.57 -1.85
N THR A 46 -11.36 -6.94 -1.69
CA THR A 46 -10.53 -6.60 -2.83
C THR A 46 -10.02 -7.84 -3.55
N ALA A 47 -9.57 -8.85 -2.81
CA ALA A 47 -9.12 -10.11 -3.40
C ALA A 47 -10.25 -10.81 -4.19
N GLU A 48 -11.50 -10.75 -3.71
CA GLU A 48 -12.65 -11.30 -4.41
C GLU A 48 -12.91 -10.60 -5.75
N LEU A 49 -12.82 -9.26 -5.77
CA LEU A 49 -12.95 -8.48 -7.00
C LEU A 49 -11.88 -8.86 -8.05
N LEU A 50 -10.68 -9.20 -7.58
CA LEU A 50 -9.57 -9.56 -8.47
C LEU A 50 -9.72 -10.95 -9.11
N LYS A 51 -10.58 -11.82 -8.61
CA LYS A 51 -10.87 -13.14 -9.23
C LYS A 51 -11.43 -13.05 -10.66
N ASN A 52 -11.98 -11.89 -11.03
CA ASN A 52 -12.45 -11.65 -12.40
C ASN A 52 -11.31 -11.49 -13.42
N TYR A 53 -10.05 -11.43 -12.96
CA TYR A 53 -8.87 -11.26 -13.81
C TYR A 53 -7.99 -12.52 -13.72
N ASN A 54 -7.39 -12.90 -14.84
CA ASN A 54 -6.52 -14.08 -14.91
C ASN A 54 -5.09 -13.74 -14.45
N VAL A 55 -4.94 -13.36 -13.15
CA VAL A 55 -3.66 -12.97 -12.55
C VAL A 55 -3.49 -13.65 -11.18
N GLY A 56 -2.24 -13.80 -10.75
CA GLY A 56 -1.94 -14.26 -9.39
C GLY A 56 -2.29 -13.17 -8.37
N VAL A 57 -2.95 -13.56 -7.27
CA VAL A 57 -3.31 -12.64 -6.18
C VAL A 57 -2.90 -13.25 -4.85
N SER A 58 -2.11 -12.53 -4.07
CA SER A 58 -1.80 -12.89 -2.67
C SER A 58 -2.35 -11.86 -1.69
N LYS A 59 -2.63 -12.30 -0.45
CA LYS A 59 -3.19 -11.49 0.62
C LYS A 59 -2.23 -11.48 1.80
N HIS A 60 -1.89 -10.27 2.26
CA HIS A 60 -0.99 -10.05 3.38
C HIS A 60 -1.68 -9.13 4.39
N LEU A 61 -2.15 -9.72 5.49
CA LEU A 61 -2.72 -8.97 6.60
C LEU A 61 -1.58 -8.37 7.39
N ILE A 62 -1.38 -7.06 7.28
CA ILE A 62 -0.31 -6.33 7.97
C ILE A 62 -0.71 -4.90 8.31
N ASP A 63 -0.20 -4.40 9.42
CA ASP A 63 -0.16 -2.98 9.75
C ASP A 63 1.19 -2.41 9.29
N VAL A 64 1.18 -1.38 8.45
CA VAL A 64 2.41 -0.75 7.93
C VAL A 64 3.18 0.03 9.00
N SER A 65 2.59 0.33 10.16
CA SER A 65 3.27 0.88 11.32
C SER A 65 4.13 -0.17 12.05
N ASP A 66 3.81 -1.46 11.89
CA ASP A 66 4.63 -2.56 12.38
C ASP A 66 5.84 -2.78 11.46
N LYS A 67 6.98 -2.28 11.91
CA LYS A 67 8.24 -2.36 11.17
C LYS A 67 8.65 -3.81 10.85
N GLU A 68 8.47 -4.72 11.79
CA GLU A 68 8.90 -6.12 11.62
C GLU A 68 8.04 -6.82 10.57
N ALA A 69 6.72 -6.60 10.61
CA ALA A 69 5.80 -7.11 9.60
C ALA A 69 6.12 -6.58 8.21
N VAL A 70 6.43 -5.28 8.08
CA VAL A 70 6.82 -4.65 6.81
C VAL A 70 8.12 -5.23 6.27
N PHE A 71 9.13 -5.45 7.12
CA PHE A 71 10.42 -6.02 6.67
C PHE A 71 10.32 -7.52 6.32
N ALA A 72 9.34 -8.24 6.84
CA ALA A 72 9.08 -9.64 6.47
C ALA A 72 8.27 -9.77 5.17
N LEU A 73 7.56 -8.72 4.75
CA LEU A 73 6.64 -8.76 3.61
C LEU A 73 7.31 -9.11 2.27
N PRO A 74 8.50 -8.56 1.90
CA PRO A 74 9.14 -8.89 0.62
C PRO A 74 9.36 -10.37 0.42
N GLN A 75 9.84 -11.10 1.45
CA GLN A 75 10.08 -12.53 1.34
C GLN A 75 8.78 -13.31 1.13
N LYS A 76 7.70 -12.96 1.85
CA LYS A 76 6.38 -13.58 1.67
C LYS A 76 5.87 -13.40 0.24
N VAL A 77 6.00 -12.20 -0.32
CA VAL A 77 5.59 -11.93 -1.70
C VAL A 77 6.44 -12.73 -2.70
N ILE A 78 7.75 -12.80 -2.49
CA ILE A 78 8.66 -13.57 -3.36
C ILE A 78 8.36 -15.07 -3.30
N ASP A 79 8.03 -15.60 -2.13
CA ASP A 79 7.67 -17.01 -1.96
C ASP A 79 6.39 -17.37 -2.74
N GLU A 80 5.42 -16.44 -2.85
CA GLU A 80 4.16 -16.65 -3.55
C GLU A 80 4.22 -16.31 -5.06
N HIS A 81 4.95 -15.27 -5.44
CA HIS A 81 4.96 -14.77 -6.82
C HIS A 81 6.31 -14.92 -7.54
N GLY A 82 7.36 -15.29 -6.84
CA GLY A 82 8.71 -15.45 -7.39
C GLY A 82 9.50 -14.16 -7.56
N ALA A 83 8.88 -12.99 -7.54
CA ALA A 83 9.53 -11.70 -7.77
C ALA A 83 8.74 -10.54 -7.16
N VAL A 84 9.35 -9.35 -7.15
CA VAL A 84 8.68 -8.05 -6.94
C VAL A 84 9.20 -7.08 -7.99
N ASP A 85 8.29 -6.51 -8.78
CA ASP A 85 8.63 -5.54 -9.84
C ASP A 85 8.19 -4.11 -9.50
N MET A 86 7.07 -3.96 -8.78
CA MET A 86 6.49 -2.67 -8.44
C MET A 86 6.06 -2.66 -6.97
N VAL A 87 6.26 -1.54 -6.29
CA VAL A 87 5.82 -1.34 -4.90
C VAL A 87 5.14 0.01 -4.78
N PHE A 88 3.94 -0.01 -4.22
CA PHE A 88 3.13 1.17 -3.96
C PHE A 88 2.91 1.30 -2.45
N ASN A 89 3.65 2.19 -1.82
CA ASN A 89 3.44 2.56 -0.42
C ASN A 89 2.25 3.52 -0.37
N ASN A 90 1.04 2.98 -0.47
CA ASN A 90 -0.20 3.73 -0.59
C ASN A 90 -1.00 3.80 0.73
N ALA A 91 -0.73 2.89 1.68
CA ALA A 91 -1.42 2.92 2.97
C ALA A 91 -1.35 4.31 3.61
N GLY A 92 -2.48 4.79 4.08
CA GLY A 92 -2.58 6.10 4.69
C GLY A 92 -3.85 6.26 5.50
N VAL A 93 -3.84 7.21 6.41
CA VAL A 93 -4.95 7.56 7.29
C VAL A 93 -5.14 9.05 7.33
N ALA A 94 -6.35 9.50 7.68
CA ALA A 94 -6.65 10.89 7.94
C ALA A 94 -6.82 11.11 9.45
N LEU A 95 -6.18 12.13 9.98
CA LEU A 95 -6.45 12.65 11.32
C LEU A 95 -7.59 13.65 11.20
N SER A 96 -8.69 13.43 11.92
CA SER A 96 -9.91 14.26 11.85
C SER A 96 -9.93 15.39 12.91
N GLN A 97 -8.99 15.36 13.84
CA GLN A 97 -8.85 16.38 14.88
C GLN A 97 -8.13 17.62 14.35
N THR A 98 -8.38 18.76 14.98
CA THR A 98 -7.54 19.95 14.78
C THR A 98 -6.17 19.73 15.44
N VAL A 99 -5.17 20.52 15.04
CA VAL A 99 -3.82 20.44 15.66
C VAL A 99 -3.88 20.70 17.18
N GLU A 100 -4.79 21.56 17.62
CA GLU A 100 -4.98 21.88 19.05
C GLU A 100 -5.63 20.73 19.84
N GLU A 101 -6.43 19.90 19.19
CA GLU A 101 -7.15 18.78 19.78
C GLU A 101 -6.40 17.46 19.67
N SER A 102 -5.38 17.39 18.79
CA SER A 102 -4.61 16.17 18.58
C SER A 102 -3.65 15.87 19.74
N THR A 103 -3.60 14.62 20.12
CA THR A 103 -2.69 14.12 21.16
C THR A 103 -1.37 13.62 20.58
N ASP A 104 -0.38 13.37 21.43
CA ASP A 104 0.89 12.77 20.99
C ASP A 104 0.65 11.37 20.40
N GLU A 105 -0.32 10.61 20.94
CA GLU A 105 -0.70 9.29 20.43
C GLU A 105 -1.32 9.37 19.02
N ASP A 106 -2.12 10.41 18.73
CA ASP A 106 -2.66 10.63 17.38
C ASP A 106 -1.53 10.91 16.39
N TRP A 107 -0.53 11.70 16.79
CA TRP A 107 0.65 11.98 15.99
C TRP A 107 1.51 10.75 15.77
N ASP A 108 1.79 9.99 16.81
CA ASP A 108 2.58 8.77 16.73
C ASP A 108 1.91 7.74 15.81
N TRP A 109 0.58 7.56 15.93
CA TRP A 109 -0.18 6.71 15.05
C TRP A 109 -0.14 7.19 13.59
N GLY A 110 -0.45 8.47 13.36
CA GLY A 110 -0.46 9.05 12.02
C GLY A 110 0.91 8.98 11.34
N LEU A 111 1.98 9.39 12.04
CA LEU A 111 3.35 9.33 11.53
C LEU A 111 3.86 7.89 11.36
N GLY A 112 3.43 6.98 12.24
CA GLY A 112 3.71 5.55 12.12
C GLY A 112 3.30 5.00 10.76
N ILE A 113 2.11 5.36 10.29
CA ILE A 113 1.55 4.91 9.01
C ILE A 113 2.08 5.77 7.85
N LEU A 114 1.90 7.10 7.94
CA LEU A 114 2.10 8.01 6.81
C LEU A 114 3.58 8.26 6.49
N LEU A 115 4.45 8.21 7.47
CA LEU A 115 5.89 8.47 7.30
C LEU A 115 6.72 7.19 7.46
N HIS A 116 6.62 6.55 8.64
CA HIS A 116 7.45 5.38 8.93
C HIS A 116 7.05 4.18 8.08
N GLY A 117 5.76 3.97 7.79
CA GLY A 117 5.29 2.94 6.88
C GLY A 117 5.91 3.06 5.49
N VAL A 118 5.95 4.29 4.93
CA VAL A 118 6.58 4.58 3.63
C VAL A 118 8.10 4.37 3.67
N ILE A 119 8.78 4.86 4.72
CA ILE A 119 10.23 4.67 4.89
C ILE A 119 10.57 3.18 4.99
N ASN A 120 9.86 2.46 5.85
CA ASN A 120 10.09 1.03 6.08
C ASN A 120 9.77 0.20 4.84
N GLY A 121 8.65 0.43 4.17
CA GLY A 121 8.30 -0.22 2.92
C GLY A 121 9.35 0.01 1.84
N THR A 122 9.80 1.26 1.67
CA THR A 122 10.88 1.58 0.74
C THR A 122 12.16 0.81 1.07
N ARG A 123 12.58 0.82 2.33
CA ARG A 123 13.81 0.14 2.78
C ARG A 123 13.73 -1.38 2.65
N ALA A 124 12.56 -1.96 2.95
CA ALA A 124 12.34 -3.40 2.87
C ALA A 124 12.39 -3.91 1.42
N PHE A 125 11.74 -3.20 0.50
CA PHE A 125 11.63 -3.66 -0.89
C PHE A 125 12.79 -3.25 -1.80
N LEU A 126 13.49 -2.15 -1.51
CA LEU A 126 14.56 -1.64 -2.36
C LEU A 126 15.65 -2.67 -2.72
N PRO A 127 16.14 -3.55 -1.80
CA PRO A 127 17.13 -4.56 -2.14
C PRO A 127 16.64 -5.59 -3.19
N HIS A 128 15.33 -5.89 -3.18
CA HIS A 128 14.70 -6.84 -4.10
C HIS A 128 14.43 -6.21 -5.46
N LEU A 129 14.06 -4.94 -5.50
CA LEU A 129 13.87 -4.19 -6.73
C LEU A 129 15.15 -3.95 -7.51
N LYS A 130 16.32 -3.84 -6.86
CA LYS A 130 17.61 -3.61 -7.54
C LYS A 130 18.18 -4.81 -8.25
N LYS A 131 17.71 -6.01 -8.00
CA LYS A 131 18.27 -7.25 -8.58
C LYS A 131 17.98 -7.38 -10.07
N ASP A 132 16.94 -6.76 -10.58
CA ASP A 132 16.59 -6.82 -11.99
C ASP A 132 16.42 -5.40 -12.57
N GLN A 133 17.42 -4.94 -13.33
CA GLN A 133 17.51 -3.52 -13.76
C GLN A 133 16.51 -3.11 -14.84
N LYS A 134 15.61 -3.98 -15.28
CA LYS A 134 14.86 -3.69 -16.52
C LYS A 134 13.55 -2.96 -16.37
N GLN A 135 12.88 -2.92 -15.24
CA GLN A 135 11.66 -2.10 -15.02
C GLN A 135 11.23 -2.17 -13.55
N GLN A 136 11.71 -1.30 -12.73
CA GLN A 136 11.38 -1.24 -11.31
C GLN A 136 10.70 0.08 -11.01
N LEU A 137 9.60 0.04 -10.27
CA LEU A 137 8.87 1.23 -9.88
C LEU A 137 8.61 1.22 -8.37
N LEU A 138 9.26 2.11 -7.66
CA LEU A 138 8.96 2.41 -6.27
C LEU A 138 8.21 3.73 -6.22
N ILE A 139 6.94 3.71 -5.78
CA ILE A 139 6.14 4.91 -5.57
C ILE A 139 5.95 5.11 -4.08
N PRO A 140 6.65 6.06 -3.45
CA PRO A 140 6.28 6.54 -2.13
C PRO A 140 5.08 7.49 -2.29
N LEU A 141 3.91 7.08 -1.85
CA LEU A 141 2.75 7.95 -1.72
C LEU A 141 2.71 8.46 -0.27
N LEU A 142 3.27 9.64 -0.05
CA LEU A 142 3.16 10.32 1.23
C LEU A 142 2.05 11.36 1.12
N PHE A 143 0.85 11.02 1.57
CA PHE A 143 -0.22 12.00 1.74
C PHE A 143 -0.36 12.35 3.23
N LEU A 144 0.39 13.34 3.67
CA LEU A 144 0.13 14.00 4.95
C LEU A 144 -0.95 15.06 4.70
N VAL A 145 -2.21 14.69 4.84
CA VAL A 145 -3.32 15.65 4.75
C VAL A 145 -3.64 16.15 6.15
N PHE A 146 -3.15 17.33 6.47
CA PHE A 146 -3.63 18.07 7.63
C PHE A 146 -4.87 18.85 7.24
N TYR A 147 -6.00 18.53 7.86
CA TYR A 147 -7.17 19.38 7.81
C TYR A 147 -7.00 20.53 8.81
N LEU A 148 -6.47 21.66 8.36
CA LEU A 148 -6.65 22.93 9.04
C LEU A 148 -8.04 23.45 8.70
N PHE A 149 -9.07 22.96 9.35
CA PHE A 149 -10.40 23.54 9.23
C PHE A 149 -10.72 24.45 10.42
N PRO A 150 -10.99 25.73 10.19
CA PRO A 150 -11.89 26.46 11.09
C PRO A 150 -13.28 25.77 10.99
N ARG A 151 -13.98 25.62 12.11
CA ARG A 151 -15.23 24.88 12.29
C ARG A 151 -16.36 25.13 11.26
N ASN A 152 -16.18 25.96 10.23
CA ASN A 152 -17.22 26.43 9.31
C ASN A 152 -16.87 26.40 7.82
N LEU A 153 -15.86 25.66 7.37
CA LEU A 153 -15.56 25.58 5.94
C LEU A 153 -15.51 24.13 5.44
N PHE A 154 -16.66 23.63 4.97
CA PHE A 154 -16.74 22.49 4.07
C PHE A 154 -16.32 22.98 2.69
N ILE A 155 -15.20 22.48 2.18
CA ILE A 155 -14.89 22.54 0.74
C ILE A 155 -15.10 21.14 0.19
N MET A 156 -16.07 21.05 -0.73
CA MET A 156 -16.35 19.84 -1.52
C MET A 156 -15.24 19.57 -2.51
#